data_482af718481e922371febd19c197af9c
#
_entry.id   482af718481e922371febd19c197af9c
#
_cell.length_a   1.000
_cell.length_b   1.000
_cell.length_c   1.000
_cell.angle_alpha   90.00
_cell.angle_beta   90.00
_cell.angle_gamma   90.00
#
_symmetry.space_group_name_H-M   'P 1'
#
loop_
_entity.id
_entity.type
_entity.pdbx_description
1 polymer ?
#
loop_
_entity_poly.entity_id
_entity_poly.type
_entity_poly.pdbx_seq_one_letter_code
_entity_poly.pdbx_strand_id
1 'polypeptide(L)'
;VQQITYSVLMDKHSLQAQIDALTRLHGAAECEIGVLTRFDIPELAQLSLAAYGERPTLEAQAEATDEMRLCFEGVFGTPLEGSFLGAWVDGNLVAAIIVVVDPPVEEPSGLPQVIDLMVHPNFRRRGIATALVAECARRCQDWGASSLIVRIDEANAHLPHVYDIFQESDNCAQA
;
A
#
# COMPACT_ATOMS: atom_id res chain seq x y z
N VAL A 1 -14.97 -10.65 13.91
CA VAL A 1 -13.65 -10.57 13.27
C VAL A 1 -12.89 -9.45 13.98
N GLN A 2 -11.87 -9.82 14.76
CA GLN A 2 -11.01 -8.84 15.43
C GLN A 2 -10.14 -8.16 14.37
N GLN A 3 -10.43 -6.92 14.07
CA GLN A 3 -9.47 -6.06 13.38
C GLN A 3 -8.31 -5.76 14.34
N ILE A 4 -7.18 -6.38 14.11
CA ILE A 4 -5.95 -5.99 14.78
C ILE A 4 -5.37 -4.84 13.95
N THR A 5 -5.64 -3.63 14.39
CA THR A 5 -5.10 -2.43 13.77
C THR A 5 -3.73 -2.15 14.35
N TYR A 6 -2.69 -2.40 13.60
CA TYR A 6 -1.35 -1.92 13.93
C TYR A 6 -1.20 -0.51 13.36
N SER A 7 -1.21 0.50 14.20
CA SER A 7 -0.76 1.85 13.82
C SER A 7 0.75 1.91 14.01
N VAL A 8 1.49 1.77 12.94
CA VAL A 8 2.94 1.99 13.00
C VAL A 8 3.20 3.42 12.58
N LEU A 9 3.52 4.26 13.56
CA LEU A 9 4.07 5.59 13.31
C LEU A 9 5.53 5.40 12.93
N MET A 10 5.83 5.42 11.63
CA MET A 10 7.18 5.17 11.16
C MET A 10 7.94 6.48 11.00
N ASP A 11 8.91 6.68 11.85
CA ASP A 11 9.95 7.69 11.62
C ASP A 11 10.72 7.36 10.34
N LYS A 12 10.93 8.38 9.53
CA LYS A 12 11.58 8.30 8.22
C LYS A 12 12.94 7.57 8.23
N HIS A 13 13.75 7.78 9.26
CA HIS A 13 15.08 7.16 9.37
C HIS A 13 15.00 5.67 9.70
N SER A 14 14.07 5.30 10.57
CA SER A 14 13.82 3.91 10.94
C SER A 14 13.28 3.11 9.76
N LEU A 15 12.33 3.67 9.02
CA LEU A 15 11.75 3.05 7.84
C LEU A 15 12.80 2.82 6.74
N GLN A 16 13.65 3.82 6.45
CA GLN A 16 14.68 3.69 5.42
C GLN A 16 15.70 2.59 5.78
N ALA A 17 16.12 2.52 7.05
CA ALA A 17 17.04 1.48 7.50
C ALA A 17 16.46 0.06 7.33
N GLN A 18 15.17 -0.12 7.61
CA GLN A 18 14.47 -1.41 7.44
C GLN A 18 14.32 -1.78 5.96
N ILE A 19 13.96 -0.81 5.11
CA ILE A 19 13.86 -1.01 3.66
C ILE A 19 15.21 -1.42 3.08
N ASP A 20 16.28 -0.76 3.49
CA ASP A 20 17.64 -1.07 3.05
C ASP A 20 18.06 -2.49 3.50
N ALA A 21 17.69 -2.88 4.72
CA ALA A 21 17.94 -4.22 5.22
C ALA A 21 17.21 -5.30 4.42
N LEU A 22 15.92 -5.09 4.10
CA LEU A 22 15.12 -6.01 3.31
C LEU A 22 15.58 -6.09 1.87
N THR A 23 15.93 -4.97 1.26
CA THR A 23 16.50 -4.94 -0.09
C THR A 23 17.81 -5.71 -0.18
N ARG A 24 18.64 -5.66 0.86
CA ARG A 24 19.86 -6.46 0.95
C ARG A 24 19.59 -7.96 1.08
N LEU A 25 18.53 -8.35 1.78
CA LEU A 25 18.15 -9.75 1.99
C LEU A 25 17.49 -10.38 0.77
N HIS A 26 16.63 -9.63 0.07
CA HIS A 26 15.76 -10.15 -0.99
C HIS A 26 16.12 -9.66 -2.40
N GLY A 27 17.08 -8.75 -2.52
CA GLY A 27 17.38 -8.07 -3.77
C GLY A 27 16.38 -6.95 -4.11
N ALA A 28 16.72 -6.14 -5.10
CA ALA A 28 15.82 -5.13 -5.62
C ALA A 28 14.67 -5.79 -6.41
N ALA A 29 13.45 -5.30 -6.22
CA ALA A 29 12.31 -5.78 -7.01
C ALA A 29 12.46 -5.36 -8.48
N GLU A 30 12.26 -6.31 -9.38
CA GLU A 30 12.23 -6.05 -10.82
C GLU A 30 10.83 -5.58 -11.24
N CYS A 31 10.54 -4.30 -11.02
CA CYS A 31 9.30 -3.66 -11.42
C CYS A 31 9.51 -2.17 -11.68
N GLU A 32 8.62 -1.58 -12.45
CA GLU A 32 8.53 -0.14 -12.64
C GLU A 32 7.45 0.42 -11.70
N ILE A 33 7.81 1.42 -10.90
CA ILE A 33 6.86 2.11 -10.02
C ILE A 33 6.48 3.46 -10.63
N GLY A 34 5.19 3.72 -10.67
CA GLY A 34 4.64 4.95 -11.21
C GLY A 34 3.35 5.37 -10.51
N VAL A 35 2.90 6.58 -10.81
CA VAL A 35 1.67 7.14 -10.27
C VAL A 35 0.47 6.55 -10.99
N LEU A 36 -0.48 6.01 -10.23
CA LEU A 36 -1.78 5.60 -10.74
C LEU A 36 -2.66 6.82 -11.01
N THR A 37 -3.38 6.75 -12.11
CA THR A 37 -4.36 7.76 -12.52
C THR A 37 -5.74 7.14 -12.69
N ARG A 38 -6.75 7.94 -12.95
CA ARG A 38 -8.10 7.45 -13.23
C ARG A 38 -8.18 6.54 -14.46
N PHE A 39 -7.22 6.65 -15.37
CA PHE A 39 -7.13 5.77 -16.54
C PHE A 39 -6.72 4.32 -16.17
N ASP A 40 -6.11 4.15 -15.01
CA ASP A 40 -5.67 2.84 -14.51
C ASP A 40 -6.78 2.10 -13.72
N ILE A 41 -7.95 2.73 -13.51
CA ILE A 41 -9.06 2.14 -12.74
C ILE A 41 -9.44 0.74 -13.22
N PRO A 42 -9.59 0.45 -14.52
CA PRO A 42 -9.95 -0.89 -14.97
C PRO A 42 -8.93 -1.96 -14.55
N GLU A 43 -7.64 -1.68 -14.73
CA GLU A 43 -6.57 -2.61 -14.34
C GLU A 43 -6.46 -2.74 -12.81
N LEU A 44 -6.63 -1.63 -12.10
CA LEU A 44 -6.61 -1.59 -10.64
C LEU A 44 -7.76 -2.42 -10.03
N ALA A 45 -8.96 -2.35 -10.62
CA ALA A 45 -10.10 -3.17 -10.23
C ALA A 45 -9.82 -4.68 -10.44
N GLN A 46 -9.23 -5.04 -11.57
CA GLN A 46 -8.82 -6.43 -11.83
C GLN A 46 -7.75 -6.91 -10.86
N LEU A 47 -6.77 -6.06 -10.55
CA LEU A 47 -5.74 -6.34 -9.56
C LEU A 47 -6.35 -6.57 -8.18
N SER A 48 -7.29 -5.75 -7.76
CA SER A 48 -8.02 -5.89 -6.49
C SER A 48 -8.68 -7.26 -6.38
N LEU A 49 -9.46 -7.66 -7.38
CA LEU A 49 -10.11 -8.98 -7.39
C LEU A 49 -9.09 -10.12 -7.28
N ALA A 50 -8.02 -10.06 -8.05
CA ALA A 50 -6.97 -11.09 -8.01
C ALA A 50 -6.27 -11.12 -6.65
N ALA A 51 -5.93 -9.95 -6.09
CA ALA A 51 -5.22 -9.84 -4.82
C ALA A 51 -6.03 -10.39 -3.63
N TYR A 52 -7.34 -10.17 -3.64
CA TYR A 52 -8.25 -10.64 -2.59
C TYR A 52 -8.89 -12.00 -2.88
N GLY A 53 -8.52 -12.66 -3.97
CA GLY A 53 -9.00 -13.99 -4.33
C GLY A 53 -10.47 -14.05 -4.73
N GLU A 54 -11.01 -12.93 -5.20
CA GLU A 54 -12.39 -12.83 -5.66
C GLU A 54 -12.53 -13.32 -7.11
N ARG A 55 -13.67 -13.93 -7.40
CA ARG A 55 -13.97 -14.36 -8.77
C ARG A 55 -14.30 -13.15 -9.64
N PRO A 56 -13.72 -13.03 -10.85
CA PRO A 56 -13.95 -11.89 -11.73
C PRO A 56 -15.29 -11.99 -12.48
N THR A 57 -16.40 -12.06 -11.75
CA THR A 57 -17.74 -11.95 -12.33
C THR A 57 -18.01 -10.52 -12.81
N LEU A 58 -18.99 -10.33 -13.68
CA LEU A 58 -19.35 -8.99 -14.14
C LEU A 58 -19.76 -8.07 -12.98
N GLU A 59 -20.48 -8.63 -12.01
CA GLU A 59 -20.88 -7.90 -10.80
C GLU A 59 -19.68 -7.50 -9.95
N ALA A 60 -18.79 -8.43 -9.63
CA ALA A 60 -17.56 -8.15 -8.87
C ALA A 60 -16.65 -7.14 -9.58
N GLN A 61 -16.53 -7.22 -10.90
CA GLN A 61 -15.77 -6.24 -11.68
C GLN A 61 -16.39 -4.84 -11.63
N ALA A 62 -17.72 -4.74 -11.68
CA ALA A 62 -18.42 -3.47 -11.56
C ALA A 62 -18.24 -2.87 -10.16
N GLU A 63 -18.38 -3.67 -9.10
CA GLU A 63 -18.19 -3.24 -7.72
C GLU A 63 -16.74 -2.79 -7.47
N ALA A 64 -15.76 -3.57 -7.89
CA ALA A 64 -14.34 -3.22 -7.74
C ALA A 64 -13.99 -1.93 -8.52
N THR A 65 -14.57 -1.75 -9.72
CA THR A 65 -14.39 -0.53 -10.52
C THR A 65 -14.97 0.69 -9.80
N ASP A 66 -16.17 0.57 -9.24
CA ASP A 66 -16.81 1.63 -8.46
C ASP A 66 -16.00 1.97 -7.20
N GLU A 67 -15.51 0.98 -6.49
CA GLU A 67 -14.67 1.16 -5.30
C GLU A 67 -13.40 1.93 -5.63
N MET A 68 -12.69 1.55 -6.70
CA MET A 68 -11.48 2.27 -7.13
C MET A 68 -11.79 3.70 -7.56
N ARG A 69 -12.91 3.92 -8.25
CA ARG A 69 -13.37 5.27 -8.61
C ARG A 69 -13.60 6.12 -7.34
N LEU A 70 -14.26 5.56 -6.32
CA LEU A 70 -14.51 6.23 -5.05
C LEU A 70 -13.21 6.56 -4.29
N CYS A 71 -12.18 5.71 -4.39
CA CYS A 71 -10.84 6.03 -3.86
C CYS A 71 -10.30 7.33 -4.50
N PHE A 72 -10.33 7.43 -5.82
CA PHE A 72 -9.86 8.62 -6.53
C PHE A 72 -10.72 9.87 -6.26
N GLU A 73 -11.99 9.70 -5.93
CA GLU A 73 -12.89 10.79 -5.55
C GLU A 73 -12.73 11.26 -4.09
N GLY A 74 -11.94 10.56 -3.31
CA GLY A 74 -11.66 10.91 -1.92
C GLY A 74 -12.71 10.45 -0.91
N VAL A 75 -13.57 9.51 -1.27
CA VAL A 75 -14.61 8.99 -0.38
C VAL A 75 -14.03 8.24 0.82
N PHE A 76 -12.88 7.58 0.63
CA PHE A 76 -12.17 6.82 1.67
C PHE A 76 -11.01 7.60 2.33
N GLY A 77 -10.93 8.88 2.08
CA GLY A 77 -9.89 9.78 2.55
C GLY A 77 -9.37 10.64 1.43
N THR A 78 -8.76 11.77 1.77
CA THR A 78 -8.28 12.74 0.78
C THR A 78 -7.00 12.25 0.10
N PRO A 79 -6.98 12.04 -1.23
CA PRO A 79 -5.77 11.71 -1.95
C PRO A 79 -4.77 12.87 -1.90
N LEU A 80 -3.48 12.53 -1.83
CA LEU A 80 -2.39 13.47 -2.02
C LEU A 80 -1.88 13.38 -3.46
N GLU A 81 -1.16 14.38 -3.91
CA GLU A 81 -0.57 14.35 -5.25
C GLU A 81 0.43 13.19 -5.35
N GLY A 82 0.20 12.29 -6.29
CA GLY A 82 1.02 11.11 -6.52
C GLY A 82 1.02 10.09 -5.38
N SER A 83 -0.06 10.02 -4.59
CA SER A 83 -0.16 9.11 -3.43
C SER A 83 -0.73 7.73 -3.76
N PHE A 84 -1.25 7.52 -4.95
CA PHE A 84 -1.66 6.23 -5.45
C PHE A 84 -0.59 5.72 -6.40
N LEU A 85 0.12 4.65 -5.99
CA LEU A 85 1.25 4.12 -6.74
C LEU A 85 0.96 2.71 -7.22
N GLY A 86 1.38 2.43 -8.45
CA GLY A 86 1.35 1.11 -9.03
C GLY A 86 2.76 0.58 -9.30
N ALA A 87 2.87 -0.75 -9.35
CA ALA A 87 4.04 -1.45 -9.83
C ALA A 87 3.67 -2.26 -11.07
N TRP A 88 4.45 -2.08 -12.13
CA TRP A 88 4.27 -2.76 -13.42
C TRP A 88 5.43 -3.71 -13.68
N VAL A 89 5.10 -4.88 -14.19
CA VAL A 89 6.05 -5.87 -14.71
C VAL A 89 5.62 -6.22 -16.13
N ASP A 90 6.50 -6.05 -17.10
CA ASP A 90 6.21 -6.29 -18.52
C ASP A 90 4.93 -5.56 -19.02
N GLY A 91 4.71 -4.34 -18.52
CA GLY A 91 3.56 -3.52 -18.88
C GLY A 91 2.25 -3.88 -18.18
N ASN A 92 2.22 -4.86 -17.29
CA ASN A 92 1.04 -5.25 -16.53
C ASN A 92 1.10 -4.70 -15.10
N LEU A 93 0.00 -4.13 -14.62
CA LEU A 93 -0.14 -3.70 -13.23
C LEU A 93 -0.23 -4.92 -12.32
N VAL A 94 0.79 -5.12 -11.47
CA VAL A 94 0.90 -6.32 -10.61
C VAL A 94 0.80 -6.01 -9.13
N ALA A 95 0.93 -4.75 -8.74
CA ALA A 95 0.74 -4.32 -7.37
C ALA A 95 0.33 -2.84 -7.31
N ALA A 96 -0.30 -2.44 -6.21
CA ALA A 96 -0.69 -1.07 -5.96
C ALA A 96 -0.69 -0.76 -4.47
N ILE A 97 -0.41 0.49 -4.13
CA ILE A 97 -0.55 1.05 -2.79
C ILE A 97 -1.39 2.32 -2.87
N ILE A 98 -2.38 2.42 -2.00
CA ILE A 98 -3.31 3.54 -1.92
C ILE A 98 -3.07 4.29 -0.62
N VAL A 99 -2.68 5.55 -0.72
CA VAL A 99 -2.39 6.41 0.43
C VAL A 99 -3.31 7.63 0.41
N VAL A 100 -3.94 7.90 1.52
CA VAL A 100 -4.86 9.03 1.72
C VAL A 100 -4.56 9.74 3.03
N VAL A 101 -5.16 10.91 3.23
CA VAL A 101 -5.15 11.63 4.51
C VAL A 101 -6.58 11.63 5.07
N ASP A 102 -6.67 11.49 6.37
CA ASP A 102 -7.92 11.59 7.14
C ASP A 102 -9.07 10.73 6.59
N PRO A 103 -8.94 9.40 6.59
CA PRO A 103 -10.06 8.53 6.24
C PRO A 103 -11.26 8.77 7.16
N PRO A 104 -12.51 8.78 6.62
CA PRO A 104 -13.70 9.29 7.33
C PRO A 104 -14.08 8.53 8.60
N VAL A 105 -13.63 7.30 8.75
CA VAL A 105 -13.95 6.44 9.92
C VAL A 105 -13.00 6.65 11.11
N GLU A 106 -12.10 7.59 11.00
CA GLU A 106 -11.03 7.78 11.98
C GLU A 106 -10.93 9.23 12.42
N GLU A 107 -10.30 9.46 13.58
CA GLU A 107 -9.94 10.80 14.03
C GLU A 107 -8.91 11.41 13.07
N PRO A 108 -9.13 12.63 12.59
CA PRO A 108 -8.20 13.31 11.69
C PRO A 108 -6.82 13.45 12.32
N SER A 109 -5.80 12.95 11.64
CA SER A 109 -4.40 13.04 12.08
C SER A 109 -3.55 13.99 11.23
N GLY A 110 -4.03 14.32 10.03
CA GLY A 110 -3.27 15.07 9.03
C GLY A 110 -2.09 14.30 8.44
N LEU A 111 -1.93 13.03 8.80
CA LEU A 111 -0.82 12.19 8.32
C LEU A 111 -1.26 11.32 7.14
N PRO A 112 -0.35 11.06 6.18
CA PRO A 112 -0.59 10.06 5.15
C PRO A 112 -0.81 8.67 5.76
N GLN A 113 -1.80 7.97 5.26
CA GLN A 113 -2.18 6.64 5.72
C GLN A 113 -2.36 5.69 4.54
N VAL A 114 -1.72 4.53 4.62
CA VAL A 114 -1.96 3.43 3.69
C VAL A 114 -3.30 2.79 4.02
N ILE A 115 -4.25 2.87 3.11
CA ILE A 115 -5.56 2.23 3.26
C ILE A 115 -5.68 0.93 2.48
N ASP A 116 -4.83 0.72 1.48
CA ASP A 116 -4.76 -0.53 0.74
C ASP A 116 -3.35 -0.78 0.17
N LEU A 117 -2.96 -2.03 0.18
CA LEU A 117 -1.72 -2.53 -0.41
C LEU A 117 -2.00 -3.89 -1.03
N MET A 118 -2.02 -3.93 -2.35
CA MET A 118 -2.40 -5.09 -3.14
C MET A 118 -1.22 -5.62 -3.92
N VAL A 119 -1.05 -6.95 -3.94
CA VAL A 119 -0.07 -7.63 -4.81
C VAL A 119 -0.75 -8.82 -5.46
N HIS A 120 -0.67 -8.89 -6.79
CA HIS A 120 -1.16 -10.03 -7.55
C HIS A 120 -0.51 -11.33 -7.05
N PRO A 121 -1.26 -12.41 -6.82
CA PRO A 121 -0.73 -13.65 -6.21
C PRO A 121 0.52 -14.21 -6.89
N ASN A 122 0.59 -14.13 -8.22
CA ASN A 122 1.73 -14.63 -9.01
C ASN A 122 3.01 -13.80 -8.88
N PHE A 123 2.92 -12.61 -8.26
CA PHE A 123 4.03 -11.67 -8.11
C PHE A 123 4.42 -11.43 -6.64
N ARG A 124 3.84 -12.19 -5.73
CA ARG A 124 4.17 -12.13 -4.30
C ARG A 124 5.57 -12.69 -4.04
N ARG A 125 6.16 -12.27 -2.90
CA ARG A 125 7.48 -12.69 -2.42
C ARG A 125 8.63 -12.31 -3.38
N ARG A 126 8.45 -11.23 -4.12
CA ARG A 126 9.47 -10.64 -5.01
C ARG A 126 9.94 -9.26 -4.57
N GLY A 127 9.56 -8.81 -3.35
CA GLY A 127 9.92 -7.50 -2.81
C GLY A 127 9.14 -6.32 -3.38
N ILE A 128 8.09 -6.55 -4.16
CA ILE A 128 7.32 -5.48 -4.83
C ILE A 128 6.57 -4.62 -3.81
N ALA A 129 5.91 -5.23 -2.81
CA ALA A 129 5.23 -4.50 -1.74
C ALA A 129 6.22 -3.61 -0.97
N THR A 130 7.39 -4.13 -0.64
CA THR A 130 8.48 -3.39 0.00
C THR A 130 8.92 -2.20 -0.85
N ALA A 131 9.07 -2.38 -2.16
CA ALA A 131 9.43 -1.31 -3.08
C ALA A 131 8.36 -0.20 -3.14
N LEU A 132 7.07 -0.56 -3.11
CA LEU A 132 5.97 0.40 -3.06
C LEU A 132 5.96 1.20 -1.73
N VAL A 133 6.13 0.53 -0.61
CA VAL A 133 6.24 1.20 0.71
C VAL A 133 7.46 2.13 0.75
N ALA A 134 8.59 1.71 0.20
CA ALA A 134 9.79 2.53 0.10
C ALA A 134 9.56 3.81 -0.71
N GLU A 135 8.88 3.70 -1.83
CA GLU A 135 8.55 4.87 -2.65
C GLU A 135 7.56 5.80 -1.94
N CYS A 136 6.57 5.26 -1.21
CA CYS A 136 5.70 6.07 -0.37
C CYS A 136 6.46 6.82 0.73
N ALA A 137 7.40 6.17 1.39
CA ALA A 137 8.24 6.80 2.41
C ALA A 137 9.07 7.96 1.84
N ARG A 138 9.63 7.76 0.65
CA ARG A 138 10.35 8.81 -0.06
C ARG A 138 9.44 10.00 -0.39
N ARG A 139 8.20 9.74 -0.83
CA ARG A 139 7.21 10.78 -1.18
C ARG A 139 6.64 11.51 0.03
N CYS A 140 6.72 10.97 1.22
CA CYS A 140 6.33 11.68 2.45
C CYS A 140 7.00 13.05 2.56
N GLN A 141 8.22 13.21 2.05
CA GLN A 141 8.87 14.53 1.99
C GLN A 141 8.13 15.51 1.10
N ASP A 142 7.72 15.06 -0.09
CA ASP A 142 6.99 15.89 -1.05
C ASP A 142 5.62 16.29 -0.50
N TRP A 143 5.01 15.44 0.34
CA TRP A 143 3.75 15.72 1.03
C TRP A 143 3.91 16.54 2.31
N GLY A 144 5.14 16.89 2.70
CA GLY A 144 5.41 17.61 3.95
C GLY A 144 5.14 16.78 5.21
N ALA A 145 5.13 15.46 5.10
CA ALA A 145 4.86 14.53 6.19
C ALA A 145 6.15 13.94 6.77
N SER A 146 6.21 13.88 8.10
CA SER A 146 7.31 13.23 8.84
C SER A 146 7.08 11.74 9.07
N SER A 147 5.85 11.27 8.93
CA SER A 147 5.43 9.92 9.26
C SER A 147 4.39 9.40 8.28
N LEU A 148 4.37 8.10 8.10
CA LEU A 148 3.36 7.36 7.33
C LEU A 148 2.64 6.39 8.28
N ILE A 149 1.32 6.45 8.32
CA ILE A 149 0.52 5.48 9.05
C ILE A 149 0.28 4.28 8.15
N VAL A 150 0.58 3.09 8.65
CA VAL A 150 0.26 1.84 7.96
C VAL A 150 -0.65 1.04 8.87
N ARG A 151 -1.84 0.70 8.36
CA ARG A 151 -2.75 -0.23 9.03
C ARG A 151 -2.77 -1.52 8.26
N ILE A 152 -2.54 -2.61 8.98
CA ILE A 152 -2.57 -3.94 8.40
C ILE A 152 -3.81 -4.63 8.96
N ASP A 153 -4.76 -4.90 8.09
CA ASP A 153 -5.92 -5.72 8.39
C ASP A 153 -5.54 -7.20 8.28
N GLU A 154 -6.21 -8.09 9.03
CA GLU A 154 -6.06 -9.54 8.87
C GLU A 154 -6.32 -10.01 7.43
N ALA A 155 -7.15 -9.30 6.68
CA ALA A 155 -7.36 -9.55 5.26
C ALA A 155 -6.06 -9.40 4.42
N ASN A 156 -5.11 -8.60 4.90
CA ASN A 156 -3.79 -8.40 4.29
C ASN A 156 -2.68 -9.27 4.92
N ALA A 157 -3.03 -10.20 5.81
CA ALA A 157 -2.09 -11.13 6.44
C ALA A 157 -1.37 -12.06 5.45
N HIS A 158 -1.81 -12.09 4.18
CA HIS A 158 -1.10 -12.76 3.09
C HIS A 158 0.13 -11.97 2.58
N LEU A 159 0.41 -10.80 3.14
CA LEU A 159 1.60 -9.99 2.88
C LEU A 159 2.58 -10.08 4.08
N PRO A 160 3.08 -11.29 4.44
CA PRO A 160 3.86 -11.50 5.67
C PRO A 160 5.14 -10.68 5.74
N HIS A 161 5.74 -10.32 4.60
CA HIS A 161 6.96 -9.53 4.57
C HIS A 161 6.73 -8.03 4.84
N VAL A 162 5.54 -7.51 4.56
CA VAL A 162 5.15 -6.16 5.00
C VAL A 162 4.99 -6.15 6.52
N TYR A 163 4.50 -7.24 7.09
CA TYR A 163 4.44 -7.46 8.54
C TYR A 163 5.82 -7.40 9.20
N ASP A 164 6.81 -8.07 8.59
CA ASP A 164 8.17 -8.11 9.14
C ASP A 164 8.83 -6.74 9.15
N ILE A 165 8.56 -5.89 8.14
CA ILE A 165 8.99 -4.49 8.11
C ILE A 165 8.48 -3.72 9.33
N PHE A 166 7.26 -4.03 9.78
CA PHE A 166 6.58 -3.27 10.84
C PHE A 166 6.76 -3.87 12.24
N GLN A 167 6.95 -5.18 12.37
CA GLN A 167 7.14 -5.83 13.68
C GLN A 167 8.50 -5.53 14.33
N GLU A 168 9.55 -5.35 13.55
CA GLU A 168 10.87 -4.99 14.07
C GLU A 168 10.92 -3.57 14.65
N SER A 169 10.02 -2.66 14.23
CA SER A 169 9.95 -1.31 14.78
C SER A 169 9.39 -1.27 16.21
N ASP A 170 8.48 -2.17 16.57
CA ASP A 170 7.91 -2.23 17.92
C ASP A 170 8.91 -2.74 18.97
N ASN A 171 9.89 -3.56 18.57
CA ASN A 171 10.95 -4.03 19.46
C ASN A 171 12.03 -2.97 19.76
N CYS A 172 12.18 -1.95 18.92
CA CYS A 172 13.08 -0.83 19.20
C CYS A 172 12.50 0.24 20.13
N ALA A 173 11.18 0.27 20.32
CA ALA A 173 10.50 1.24 21.19
C ALA A 173 10.39 0.78 22.66
N GLN A 174 10.79 -0.45 22.98
CA GLN A 174 10.78 -1.01 24.34
C GLN A 174 12.19 -1.24 24.93
N ALA A 175 13.20 -0.71 24.29
CA ALA A 175 14.57 -0.76 24.83
C ALA A 175 14.99 0.59 25.40
#